data_3d16c59a3b048c6451bf31a25fbe506b
#
_entry.id   3d16c59a3b048c6451bf31a25fbe506b
#
_cell.length_a   1.000
_cell.length_b   1.000
_cell.length_c   1.000
_cell.angle_alpha   90.00
_cell.angle_beta   90.00
_cell.angle_gamma   90.00
#
_symmetry.space_group_name_H-M   'P 1'
#
loop_
_entity.id
_entity.type
_entity.pdbx_description
1 polymer ?
#
loop_
_entity_poly.entity_id
_entity_poly.type
_entity_poly.pdbx_seq_one_letter_code
_entity_poly.pdbx_strand_id
1 'polypeptide(L)'
;YKAVDVDGQPVAIKEYLPASLATRAPGERQPTVPSDKLSLYRLGLKSFFEEGRSLAQISHPSVVSVLNFFRENETVYMVMNYLEGDVLQEFIVTARNLKNSKVFRESTIRSLFDEILRGLRIVHQHKMLHLDIKPANIFITDDNRSVLVDFGAAREVLNKESNFIRPMYTPGFAAPEMYRRDGIMGPWTDVYAIGACMYACMVGLPPAEAPLRRENDPVPVAMQRMRGLYSDNLIEVVEWCMSLDPPSRPQSVFALQKELGSEAERRYSKPAAPAGSRQAQPQSDVTKPGATSSLLPKRS
;
A
#
# COMPACT_ATOMS: atom_id res chain seq x y z
N TYR A 1 13.19 -8.94 -11.99
CA TYR A 1 13.47 -10.28 -12.49
C TYR A 1 13.11 -11.32 -11.43
N LYS A 2 12.63 -12.50 -11.86
CA LYS A 2 12.55 -13.70 -10.99
C LYS A 2 13.83 -14.51 -11.18
N ALA A 3 14.44 -14.95 -10.08
CA ALA A 3 15.65 -15.78 -10.08
C ALA A 3 15.56 -16.85 -8.97
N VAL A 4 16.58 -17.66 -8.85
CA VAL A 4 16.79 -18.58 -7.71
C VAL A 4 18.10 -18.25 -7.04
N ASP A 5 18.16 -18.35 -5.73
CA ASP A 5 19.38 -18.19 -4.96
C ASP A 5 20.25 -19.46 -4.96
N VAL A 6 21.34 -19.45 -4.21
CA VAL A 6 22.29 -20.58 -4.12
C VAL A 6 21.68 -21.84 -3.48
N ASP A 7 20.62 -21.68 -2.69
CA ASP A 7 19.88 -22.75 -2.02
C ASP A 7 18.67 -23.22 -2.85
N GLY A 8 18.50 -22.69 -4.07
CA GLY A 8 17.39 -22.99 -4.97
C GLY A 8 16.07 -22.33 -4.60
N GLN A 9 16.08 -21.33 -3.71
CA GLN A 9 14.87 -20.61 -3.32
C GLN A 9 14.56 -19.48 -4.32
N PRO A 10 13.27 -19.24 -4.65
CA PRO A 10 12.89 -18.16 -5.55
C PRO A 10 13.16 -16.80 -4.88
N VAL A 11 13.76 -15.90 -5.65
CA VAL A 11 14.03 -14.51 -5.25
C VAL A 11 13.56 -13.55 -6.33
N ALA A 12 13.23 -12.32 -5.91
CA ALA A 12 12.97 -11.20 -6.80
C ALA A 12 14.20 -10.29 -6.85
N ILE A 13 14.62 -9.92 -8.06
CA ILE A 13 15.74 -9.00 -8.25
C ILE A 13 15.25 -7.73 -8.90
N LYS A 14 15.48 -6.60 -8.24
CA LYS A 14 15.24 -5.24 -8.76
C LYS A 14 16.57 -4.65 -9.20
N GLU A 15 16.64 -4.19 -10.45
CA GLU A 15 17.79 -3.54 -11.02
C GLU A 15 17.57 -2.02 -11.08
N TYR A 16 18.60 -1.23 -10.81
CA TYR A 16 18.57 0.21 -11.06
C TYR A 16 18.80 0.48 -12.54
N LEU A 17 17.75 0.64 -13.33
CA LEU A 17 17.80 0.96 -14.75
C LEU A 17 16.68 1.96 -15.12
N PRO A 18 16.77 3.23 -14.70
CA PRO A 18 15.74 4.23 -14.98
C PRO A 18 15.72 4.58 -16.47
N ALA A 19 14.62 4.31 -17.17
CA ALA A 19 14.47 4.53 -18.61
C ALA A 19 14.68 5.99 -19.04
N SER A 20 14.50 6.94 -18.11
CA SER A 20 14.78 8.37 -18.37
C SER A 20 16.26 8.73 -18.40
N LEU A 21 17.13 7.89 -17.84
CA LEU A 21 18.57 8.16 -17.67
C LEU A 21 19.46 7.18 -18.43
N ALA A 22 18.99 5.95 -18.64
CA ALA A 22 19.80 4.89 -19.22
C ALA A 22 18.93 4.00 -20.11
N THR A 23 19.58 3.41 -21.12
CA THR A 23 19.00 2.39 -21.99
C THR A 23 19.91 1.17 -22.02
N ARG A 24 19.39 0.04 -22.46
CA ARG A 24 20.19 -1.17 -22.70
C ARG A 24 19.77 -1.77 -24.04
N ALA A 25 20.72 -1.98 -24.93
CA ALA A 25 20.47 -2.68 -26.18
C ALA A 25 20.23 -4.19 -25.93
N PRO A 26 19.42 -4.86 -26.75
CA PRO A 26 19.24 -6.31 -26.66
C PRO A 26 20.59 -7.06 -26.72
N GLY A 27 20.84 -7.93 -25.74
CA GLY A 27 22.09 -8.69 -25.63
C GLY A 27 23.23 -7.99 -24.88
N GLU A 28 23.13 -6.70 -24.63
CA GLU A 28 24.12 -5.98 -23.83
C GLU A 28 23.88 -6.21 -22.32
N ARG A 29 24.97 -6.31 -21.54
CA ARG A 29 24.91 -6.45 -20.09
C ARG A 29 24.92 -5.09 -19.38
N GLN A 30 25.69 -4.14 -19.92
CA GLN A 30 25.86 -2.82 -19.33
C GLN A 30 24.83 -1.82 -19.87
N PRO A 31 24.30 -0.91 -19.02
CA PRO A 31 23.46 0.18 -19.50
C PRO A 31 24.30 1.23 -20.25
N THR A 32 23.74 1.79 -21.29
CA THR A 32 24.26 2.97 -21.99
C THR A 32 23.64 4.21 -21.36
N VAL A 33 24.49 5.10 -20.83
CA VAL A 33 24.10 6.35 -20.18
C VAL A 33 24.66 7.53 -21.00
N PRO A 34 23.83 8.46 -21.51
CA PRO A 34 24.30 9.68 -22.15
C PRO A 34 25.22 10.49 -21.22
N SER A 35 26.25 11.12 -21.79
CA SER A 35 27.28 11.85 -21.02
C SER A 35 26.69 12.98 -20.15
N ASP A 36 25.69 13.68 -20.66
CA ASP A 36 24.95 14.74 -19.97
C ASP A 36 24.11 14.23 -18.78
N LYS A 37 23.77 12.93 -18.76
CA LYS A 37 22.99 12.27 -17.70
C LYS A 37 23.82 11.46 -16.71
N LEU A 38 25.12 11.31 -16.96
CA LEU A 38 25.99 10.42 -16.19
C LEU A 38 26.07 10.80 -14.70
N SER A 39 26.14 12.09 -14.38
CA SER A 39 26.18 12.56 -12.99
C SER A 39 24.88 12.23 -12.25
N LEU A 40 23.72 12.43 -12.90
CA LEU A 40 22.42 12.10 -12.32
C LEU A 40 22.21 10.59 -12.18
N TYR A 41 22.67 9.80 -13.14
CA TYR A 41 22.65 8.33 -13.06
C TYR A 41 23.47 7.81 -11.88
N ARG A 42 24.71 8.32 -11.69
CA ARG A 42 25.57 7.96 -10.56
C ARG A 42 24.97 8.36 -9.19
N LEU A 43 24.34 9.53 -9.11
CA LEU A 43 23.62 9.95 -7.92
C LEU A 43 22.44 9.01 -7.61
N GLY A 44 21.69 8.61 -8.61
CA GLY A 44 20.59 7.66 -8.45
C GLY A 44 21.06 6.24 -8.08
N LEU A 45 22.18 5.76 -8.61
CA LEU A 45 22.82 4.50 -8.18
C LEU A 45 23.14 4.52 -6.69
N LYS A 46 23.74 5.62 -6.22
CA LYS A 46 24.06 5.81 -4.80
C LYS A 46 22.79 5.80 -3.95
N SER A 47 21.77 6.56 -4.35
CA SER A 47 20.48 6.61 -3.64
C SER A 47 19.80 5.25 -3.59
N PHE A 48 19.79 4.49 -4.69
CA PHE A 48 19.20 3.15 -4.74
C PHE A 48 19.95 2.16 -3.83
N PHE A 49 21.26 2.26 -3.75
CA PHE A 49 22.08 1.43 -2.85
C PHE A 49 21.82 1.78 -1.37
N GLU A 50 21.75 3.07 -1.02
CA GLU A 50 21.45 3.54 0.33
C GLU A 50 20.04 3.14 0.77
N GLU A 51 19.05 3.24 -0.13
CA GLU A 51 17.70 2.74 0.09
C GLU A 51 17.69 1.24 0.42
N GLY A 52 18.34 0.41 -0.42
CA GLY A 52 18.43 -1.02 -0.18
C GLY A 52 19.08 -1.36 1.16
N ARG A 53 20.14 -0.62 1.53
CA ARG A 53 20.82 -0.75 2.81
C ARG A 53 19.92 -0.42 4.00
N SER A 54 19.12 0.62 3.89
CA SER A 54 18.19 1.03 4.95
C SER A 54 17.03 0.05 5.07
N LEU A 55 16.49 -0.43 3.95
CA LEU A 55 15.44 -1.45 3.92
C LEU A 55 15.91 -2.80 4.49
N ALA A 56 17.15 -3.18 4.25
CA ALA A 56 17.72 -4.42 4.79
C ALA A 56 17.77 -4.46 6.33
N GLN A 57 17.64 -3.32 6.99
CA GLN A 57 17.53 -3.23 8.45
C GLN A 57 16.10 -3.42 8.97
N ILE A 58 15.11 -3.44 8.08
CA ILE A 58 13.69 -3.55 8.43
C ILE A 58 13.26 -5.02 8.29
N SER A 59 12.83 -5.62 9.39
CA SER A 59 12.23 -6.95 9.41
C SER A 59 10.79 -6.84 9.90
N HIS A 60 9.83 -6.96 8.99
CA HIS A 60 8.40 -6.96 9.30
C HIS A 60 7.62 -7.74 8.23
N PRO A 61 6.61 -8.57 8.60
CA PRO A 61 5.87 -9.39 7.63
C PRO A 61 5.13 -8.57 6.56
N SER A 62 4.79 -7.31 6.84
CA SER A 62 4.10 -6.41 5.89
C SER A 62 5.07 -5.44 5.18
N VAL A 63 6.36 -5.71 5.18
CA VAL A 63 7.38 -4.97 4.41
C VAL A 63 8.23 -5.99 3.66
N VAL A 64 8.46 -5.77 2.38
CA VAL A 64 9.30 -6.67 1.58
C VAL A 64 10.71 -6.77 2.18
N SER A 65 11.19 -7.99 2.37
CA SER A 65 12.52 -8.22 2.94
C SER A 65 13.59 -8.13 1.86
N VAL A 66 14.58 -7.28 2.08
CA VAL A 66 15.79 -7.22 1.27
C VAL A 66 16.78 -8.26 1.80
N LEU A 67 17.16 -9.23 0.95
CA LEU A 67 18.07 -10.32 1.29
C LEU A 67 19.52 -9.95 1.03
N ASN A 68 19.77 -9.25 -0.08
CA ASN A 68 21.10 -8.87 -0.51
C ASN A 68 21.03 -7.70 -1.50
N PHE A 69 22.16 -7.05 -1.72
CA PHE A 69 22.35 -6.09 -2.80
C PHE A 69 23.79 -6.16 -3.28
N PHE A 70 24.01 -5.99 -4.57
CA PHE A 70 25.34 -6.06 -5.17
C PHE A 70 25.44 -5.11 -6.37
N ARG A 71 26.68 -4.78 -6.72
CA ARG A 71 26.99 -3.99 -7.90
C ARG A 71 27.61 -4.89 -8.96
N GLU A 72 27.03 -4.88 -10.16
CA GLU A 72 27.54 -5.58 -11.32
C GLU A 72 27.07 -4.85 -12.59
N ASN A 73 27.72 -5.08 -13.74
CA ASN A 73 27.34 -4.52 -15.04
C ASN A 73 27.12 -2.98 -15.01
N GLU A 74 27.93 -2.24 -14.28
CA GLU A 74 27.81 -0.78 -14.08
C GLU A 74 26.45 -0.31 -13.52
N THR A 75 25.73 -1.21 -12.83
CA THR A 75 24.49 -0.91 -12.13
C THR A 75 24.43 -1.59 -10.75
N VAL A 76 23.34 -1.42 -10.03
CA VAL A 76 23.08 -1.99 -8.70
C VAL A 76 21.83 -2.86 -8.76
N TYR A 77 21.91 -4.01 -8.10
CA TYR A 77 20.83 -4.98 -7.96
C TYR A 77 20.46 -5.14 -6.50
N MET A 78 19.16 -5.19 -6.23
CA MET A 78 18.59 -5.49 -4.92
C MET A 78 17.88 -6.85 -5.00
N VAL A 79 18.26 -7.79 -4.15
CA VAL A 79 17.65 -9.11 -4.05
C VAL A 79 16.66 -9.12 -2.90
N MET A 80 15.45 -9.55 -3.16
CA MET A 80 14.34 -9.54 -2.21
C MET A 80 13.66 -10.91 -2.18
N ASN A 81 12.92 -11.18 -1.11
CA ASN A 81 12.03 -12.33 -1.08
C ASN A 81 11.06 -12.29 -2.28
N TYR A 82 10.94 -13.44 -2.94
CA TYR A 82 9.87 -13.62 -3.94
C TYR A 82 8.55 -13.84 -3.22
N LEU A 83 7.53 -13.09 -3.60
CA LEU A 83 6.17 -13.22 -3.06
C LEU A 83 5.27 -13.90 -4.11
N GLU A 84 4.44 -14.83 -3.67
CA GLU A 84 3.39 -15.44 -4.48
C GLU A 84 2.06 -14.76 -4.16
N GLY A 85 1.30 -14.39 -5.20
CA GLY A 85 0.05 -13.61 -5.11
C GLY A 85 -0.02 -12.52 -6.17
N ASP A 86 -0.80 -11.48 -5.90
CA ASP A 86 -1.04 -10.37 -6.82
C ASP A 86 -0.99 -9.00 -6.12
N VAL A 87 -0.84 -7.93 -6.90
CA VAL A 87 -0.92 -6.56 -6.38
C VAL A 87 -2.37 -6.15 -6.14
N LEU A 88 -2.60 -5.30 -5.15
CA LEU A 88 -3.93 -4.77 -4.82
C LEU A 88 -4.64 -4.11 -6.03
N GLN A 89 -3.87 -3.57 -6.96
CA GLN A 89 -4.38 -2.98 -8.20
C GLN A 89 -5.21 -3.98 -9.02
N GLU A 90 -4.74 -5.22 -9.17
CA GLU A 90 -5.44 -6.27 -9.94
C GLU A 90 -6.76 -6.67 -9.25
N PHE A 91 -6.76 -6.74 -7.92
CA PHE A 91 -7.99 -7.00 -7.16
C PHE A 91 -9.02 -5.88 -7.34
N ILE A 92 -8.60 -4.60 -7.33
CA ILE A 92 -9.48 -3.45 -7.56
C ILE A 92 -10.08 -3.50 -8.96
N VAL A 93 -9.26 -3.75 -9.99
CA VAL A 93 -9.70 -3.84 -11.39
C VAL A 93 -10.68 -5.00 -11.56
N THR A 94 -10.39 -6.17 -11.02
CA THR A 94 -11.23 -7.36 -11.09
C THR A 94 -12.58 -7.11 -10.39
N ALA A 95 -12.56 -6.57 -9.17
CA ALA A 95 -13.79 -6.30 -8.42
C ALA A 95 -14.70 -5.28 -9.12
N ARG A 96 -14.12 -4.24 -9.72
CA ARG A 96 -14.84 -3.25 -10.53
C ARG A 96 -15.54 -3.89 -11.74
N ASN A 97 -14.87 -4.81 -12.42
CA ASN A 97 -15.39 -5.45 -13.62
C ASN A 97 -16.55 -6.42 -13.32
N LEU A 98 -16.66 -6.94 -12.09
CA LEU A 98 -17.74 -7.83 -11.67
C LEU A 98 -19.09 -7.13 -11.45
N LYS A 99 -19.23 -5.83 -11.75
CA LYS A 99 -20.46 -5.02 -11.59
C LYS A 99 -21.10 -5.06 -10.19
N ASN A 100 -20.34 -5.40 -9.18
CA ASN A 100 -20.81 -5.35 -7.79
C ASN A 100 -20.75 -3.91 -7.28
N SER A 101 -21.81 -3.49 -6.57
CA SER A 101 -21.91 -2.14 -6.00
C SER A 101 -20.85 -1.84 -4.92
N LYS A 102 -20.14 -2.86 -4.43
CA LYS A 102 -19.04 -2.74 -3.48
C LYS A 102 -17.79 -3.37 -4.08
N VAL A 103 -16.73 -2.57 -4.25
CA VAL A 103 -15.44 -3.08 -4.73
C VAL A 103 -14.84 -3.99 -3.66
N PHE A 104 -14.76 -3.53 -2.40
CA PHE A 104 -14.29 -4.31 -1.27
C PHE A 104 -15.26 -4.24 -0.07
N ARG A 105 -15.31 -5.29 0.75
CA ARG A 105 -15.97 -5.23 2.06
C ARG A 105 -15.17 -4.33 2.99
N GLU A 106 -15.86 -3.60 3.86
CA GLU A 106 -15.21 -2.74 4.85
C GLU A 106 -14.24 -3.51 5.75
N SER A 107 -14.62 -4.71 6.20
CA SER A 107 -13.75 -5.56 7.01
C SER A 107 -12.43 -5.91 6.29
N THR A 108 -12.49 -6.16 4.99
CA THR A 108 -11.30 -6.42 4.16
C THR A 108 -10.41 -5.18 4.05
N ILE A 109 -11.00 -4.00 3.82
CA ILE A 109 -10.25 -2.74 3.78
C ILE A 109 -9.56 -2.50 5.12
N ARG A 110 -10.26 -2.63 6.24
CA ARG A 110 -9.70 -2.41 7.57
C ARG A 110 -8.57 -3.39 7.90
N SER A 111 -8.76 -4.68 7.63
CA SER A 111 -7.74 -5.70 7.91
C SER A 111 -6.47 -5.47 7.06
N LEU A 112 -6.65 -5.26 5.75
CA LEU A 112 -5.56 -5.01 4.82
C LEU A 112 -4.73 -3.79 5.25
N PHE A 113 -5.40 -2.67 5.51
CA PHE A 113 -4.68 -1.44 5.86
C PHE A 113 -4.15 -1.44 7.29
N ASP A 114 -4.73 -2.17 8.24
CA ASP A 114 -4.11 -2.36 9.56
C ASP A 114 -2.77 -3.08 9.44
N GLU A 115 -2.66 -4.14 8.64
CA GLU A 115 -1.40 -4.84 8.36
C GLU A 115 -0.37 -3.91 7.72
N ILE A 116 -0.76 -3.20 6.66
CA ILE A 116 0.12 -2.24 5.97
C ILE A 116 0.60 -1.14 6.92
N LEU A 117 -0.27 -0.60 7.74
CA LEU A 117 0.08 0.45 8.71
C LEU A 117 1.05 -0.04 9.78
N ARG A 118 0.96 -1.32 10.21
CA ARG A 118 1.97 -1.92 11.11
C ARG A 118 3.35 -1.92 10.47
N GLY A 119 3.47 -2.34 9.21
CA GLY A 119 4.72 -2.30 8.46
C GLY A 119 5.24 -0.88 8.26
N LEU A 120 4.37 0.02 7.79
CA LEU A 120 4.72 1.42 7.54
C LEU A 120 5.19 2.15 8.82
N ARG A 121 4.62 1.79 9.99
CA ARG A 121 5.08 2.31 11.27
C ARG A 121 6.53 1.95 11.54
N ILE A 122 6.96 0.73 11.24
CA ILE A 122 8.37 0.32 11.39
C ILE A 122 9.25 1.10 10.42
N VAL A 123 8.82 1.27 9.16
CA VAL A 123 9.53 2.11 8.18
C VAL A 123 9.76 3.52 8.72
N HIS A 124 8.71 4.16 9.26
CA HIS A 124 8.81 5.52 9.84
C HIS A 124 9.68 5.57 11.10
N GLN A 125 9.71 4.51 11.92
CA GLN A 125 10.63 4.41 13.07
C GLN A 125 12.10 4.39 12.63
N HIS A 126 12.41 3.82 11.45
CA HIS A 126 13.73 3.88 10.83
C HIS A 126 14.01 5.20 10.10
N LYS A 127 13.18 6.23 10.32
CA LYS A 127 13.32 7.55 9.70
C LYS A 127 13.22 7.53 8.16
N MET A 128 12.56 6.54 7.61
CA MET A 128 12.28 6.42 6.19
C MET A 128 10.82 6.78 5.89
N LEU A 129 10.57 7.29 4.69
CA LEU A 129 9.26 7.47 4.10
C LEU A 129 9.18 6.61 2.83
N HIS A 130 8.01 6.05 2.52
CA HIS A 130 7.83 5.24 1.31
C HIS A 130 7.71 6.10 0.04
N LEU A 131 6.90 7.15 0.07
CA LEU A 131 6.66 8.18 -0.95
C LEU A 131 6.07 7.71 -2.31
N ASP A 132 5.80 6.42 -2.48
CA ASP A 132 5.10 5.88 -3.67
C ASP A 132 4.11 4.78 -3.28
N ILE A 133 3.36 4.98 -2.18
CA ILE A 133 2.29 4.07 -1.80
C ILE A 133 1.14 4.20 -2.81
N LYS A 134 0.81 3.08 -3.44
CA LYS A 134 -0.27 2.93 -4.41
C LYS A 134 -0.71 1.47 -4.48
N PRO A 135 -1.88 1.15 -5.03
CA PRO A 135 -2.35 -0.24 -5.10
C PRO A 135 -1.39 -1.20 -5.83
N ALA A 136 -0.61 -0.72 -6.81
CA ALA A 136 0.40 -1.51 -7.50
C ALA A 136 1.63 -1.85 -6.62
N ASN A 137 1.84 -1.12 -5.51
CA ASN A 137 2.94 -1.32 -4.56
C ASN A 137 2.46 -1.94 -3.22
N ILE A 138 1.21 -2.40 -3.17
CA ILE A 138 0.66 -3.23 -2.09
C ILE A 138 0.42 -4.62 -2.65
N PHE A 139 1.16 -5.60 -2.17
CA PHE A 139 1.10 -6.98 -2.62
C PHE A 139 0.24 -7.78 -1.65
N ILE A 140 -0.68 -8.58 -2.16
CA ILE A 140 -1.52 -9.51 -1.40
C ILE A 140 -1.02 -10.90 -1.71
N THR A 141 -0.45 -11.56 -0.72
CA THR A 141 0.08 -12.91 -0.87
C THR A 141 -1.03 -13.95 -0.90
N ASP A 142 -0.75 -15.15 -1.43
CA ASP A 142 -1.72 -16.25 -1.51
C ASP A 142 -2.24 -16.70 -0.13
N ASP A 143 -1.48 -16.45 0.95
CA ASP A 143 -1.91 -16.63 2.34
C ASP A 143 -2.60 -15.38 2.94
N ASN A 144 -3.05 -14.46 2.09
CA ASN A 144 -3.79 -13.23 2.41
C ASN A 144 -3.07 -12.23 3.31
N ARG A 145 -1.75 -12.20 3.34
CA ARG A 145 -0.98 -11.13 3.99
C ARG A 145 -0.80 -9.95 3.05
N SER A 146 -0.79 -8.76 3.63
CA SER A 146 -0.58 -7.51 2.88
C SER A 146 0.86 -7.03 3.08
N VAL A 147 1.59 -6.81 1.98
CA VAL A 147 3.01 -6.46 2.01
C VAL A 147 3.28 -5.20 1.18
N LEU A 148 3.94 -4.21 1.79
CA LEU A 148 4.48 -3.06 1.06
C LEU A 148 5.71 -3.50 0.25
N VAL A 149 5.68 -3.20 -1.03
CA VAL A 149 6.76 -3.48 -1.97
C VAL A 149 7.17 -2.20 -2.69
N ASP A 150 8.31 -2.23 -3.37
CA ASP A 150 8.79 -1.15 -4.24
C ASP A 150 9.00 0.21 -3.53
N PHE A 151 10.03 0.26 -2.73
CA PHE A 151 10.49 1.47 -2.04
C PHE A 151 11.34 2.39 -2.94
N GLY A 152 11.21 2.31 -4.27
CA GLY A 152 12.05 3.04 -5.24
C GLY A 152 11.98 4.57 -5.17
N ALA A 153 11.06 5.13 -4.38
CA ALA A 153 10.98 6.55 -4.06
C ALA A 153 11.30 6.83 -2.58
N ALA A 154 11.59 5.78 -1.78
CA ALA A 154 11.84 5.93 -0.35
C ALA A 154 13.05 6.85 -0.09
N ARG A 155 12.94 7.67 0.95
CA ARG A 155 13.97 8.62 1.35
C ARG A 155 14.18 8.60 2.85
N GLU A 156 15.43 8.69 3.26
CA GLU A 156 15.76 9.11 4.63
C GLU A 156 15.39 10.58 4.83
N VAL A 157 14.54 10.86 5.80
CA VAL A 157 14.04 12.21 6.13
C VAL A 157 15.19 13.18 6.48
N LEU A 158 16.36 12.66 6.84
CA LEU A 158 17.49 13.43 7.31
C LEU A 158 18.54 13.80 6.23
N ASN A 159 18.43 13.23 5.02
CA ASN A 159 19.44 13.46 3.98
C ASN A 159 19.09 14.70 3.14
N LYS A 160 19.53 15.88 3.58
CA LYS A 160 19.35 17.16 2.88
C LYS A 160 19.98 17.20 1.48
N GLU A 161 20.96 16.34 1.20
CA GLU A 161 21.64 16.27 -0.10
C GLU A 161 20.83 15.58 -1.20
N SER A 162 19.82 14.76 -0.83
CA SER A 162 18.95 14.08 -1.79
C SER A 162 17.84 14.95 -2.40
N ASN A 163 17.80 16.26 -2.08
CA ASN A 163 16.81 17.20 -2.64
C ASN A 163 16.91 17.44 -4.16
N PHE A 164 17.97 16.93 -4.82
CA PHE A 164 18.18 17.11 -6.25
C PHE A 164 17.43 16.10 -7.13
N ILE A 165 17.06 14.93 -6.59
CA ILE A 165 16.26 13.94 -7.31
C ILE A 165 14.82 14.08 -6.83
N ARG A 166 13.93 14.58 -7.69
CA ARG A 166 12.49 14.58 -7.40
C ARG A 166 12.00 13.15 -7.38
N PRO A 167 11.17 12.75 -6.39
CA PRO A 167 10.49 11.47 -6.47
C PRO A 167 9.62 11.48 -7.74
N MET A 168 9.67 10.40 -8.49
CA MET A 168 8.61 10.11 -9.44
C MET A 168 7.36 9.84 -8.60
N TYR A 169 6.31 10.60 -8.80
CA TYR A 169 5.04 10.44 -8.10
C TYR A 169 3.99 9.83 -9.03
N THR A 170 3.08 9.09 -8.44
CA THR A 170 1.96 8.49 -9.17
C THR A 170 0.73 9.40 -9.03
N PRO A 171 0.20 9.95 -10.15
CA PRO A 171 -1.00 10.77 -10.14
C PRO A 171 -2.15 10.13 -9.36
N GLY A 172 -2.87 10.94 -8.58
CA GLY A 172 -3.97 10.49 -7.74
C GLY A 172 -3.53 9.99 -6.35
N PHE A 173 -2.37 9.33 -6.22
CA PHE A 173 -1.86 8.81 -4.95
C PHE A 173 -0.81 9.73 -4.30
N ALA A 174 -0.17 10.60 -5.07
CA ALA A 174 0.81 11.54 -4.57
C ALA A 174 0.14 12.70 -3.80
N ALA A 175 0.68 13.01 -2.63
CA ALA A 175 0.22 14.08 -1.78
C ALA A 175 0.53 15.47 -2.37
N PRO A 176 -0.27 16.52 -2.06
CA PRO A 176 -0.09 17.87 -2.62
C PRO A 176 1.30 18.46 -2.48
N GLU A 177 1.98 18.21 -1.36
CA GLU A 177 3.33 18.69 -1.09
C GLU A 177 4.38 18.08 -2.01
N MET A 178 4.14 16.91 -2.58
CA MET A 178 5.05 16.25 -3.52
C MET A 178 5.13 16.98 -4.88
N TYR A 179 4.13 17.75 -5.23
CA TYR A 179 4.07 18.56 -6.47
C TYR A 179 4.83 19.89 -6.32
N ARG A 180 5.23 20.28 -5.11
CA ARG A 180 5.90 21.55 -4.81
C ARG A 180 7.39 21.36 -4.61
N ARG A 181 8.20 22.35 -5.02
CA ARG A 181 9.66 22.32 -4.82
C ARG A 181 10.05 22.47 -3.34
N ASP A 182 9.27 23.27 -2.62
CA ASP A 182 9.42 23.60 -1.19
C ASP A 182 8.53 22.74 -0.29
N GLY A 183 7.93 21.67 -0.85
CA GLY A 183 7.04 20.77 -0.10
C GLY A 183 7.81 19.99 0.96
N ILE A 184 7.39 20.13 2.21
CA ILE A 184 7.95 19.38 3.34
C ILE A 184 7.23 18.03 3.42
N MET A 185 7.96 16.95 3.18
CA MET A 185 7.46 15.58 3.27
C MET A 185 7.66 15.03 4.68
N GLY A 186 6.73 14.20 5.12
CA GLY A 186 6.76 13.57 6.42
C GLY A 186 5.81 12.35 6.46
N PRO A 187 5.61 11.73 7.63
CA PRO A 187 4.68 10.61 7.78
C PRO A 187 3.28 10.88 7.22
N TRP A 188 2.81 12.12 7.31
CA TRP A 188 1.52 12.58 6.73
C TRP A 188 1.45 12.48 5.21
N THR A 189 2.60 12.45 4.52
CA THR A 189 2.68 12.26 3.05
C THR A 189 2.29 10.83 2.68
N ASP A 190 2.85 9.83 3.37
CA ASP A 190 2.47 8.43 3.20
C ASP A 190 1.02 8.17 3.68
N VAL A 191 0.58 8.85 4.74
CA VAL A 191 -0.81 8.79 5.22
C VAL A 191 -1.81 9.24 4.15
N TYR A 192 -1.50 10.32 3.39
CA TYR A 192 -2.34 10.71 2.25
C TYR A 192 -2.47 9.59 1.23
N ALA A 193 -1.35 8.97 0.86
CA ALA A 193 -1.32 7.88 -0.12
C ALA A 193 -2.08 6.62 0.36
N ILE A 194 -2.04 6.31 1.66
CA ILE A 194 -2.87 5.27 2.29
C ILE A 194 -4.36 5.62 2.15
N GLY A 195 -4.77 6.86 2.45
CA GLY A 195 -6.15 7.32 2.23
C GLY A 195 -6.60 7.18 0.79
N ALA A 196 -5.73 7.55 -0.17
CA ALA A 196 -5.99 7.41 -1.60
C ALA A 196 -6.14 5.93 -2.03
N CYS A 197 -5.37 5.01 -1.43
CA CYS A 197 -5.53 3.57 -1.66
C CYS A 197 -6.85 3.03 -1.07
N MET A 198 -7.23 3.44 0.15
CA MET A 198 -8.54 3.10 0.72
C MET A 198 -9.68 3.64 -0.15
N TYR A 199 -9.60 4.89 -0.61
CA TYR A 199 -10.54 5.47 -1.57
C TYR A 199 -10.67 4.60 -2.82
N ALA A 200 -9.54 4.18 -3.42
CA ALA A 200 -9.55 3.34 -4.61
C ALA A 200 -10.20 1.97 -4.36
N CYS A 201 -10.02 1.37 -3.18
CA CYS A 201 -10.71 0.15 -2.76
C CYS A 201 -12.24 0.34 -2.62
N MET A 202 -12.69 1.52 -2.22
CA MET A 202 -14.11 1.82 -2.04
C MET A 202 -14.81 2.17 -3.36
N VAL A 203 -14.15 2.99 -4.19
CA VAL A 203 -14.72 3.59 -5.41
C VAL A 203 -14.40 2.77 -6.66
N GLY A 204 -13.31 1.98 -6.65
CA GLY A 204 -12.84 1.21 -7.80
C GLY A 204 -11.99 2.01 -8.80
N LEU A 205 -11.69 3.26 -8.50
CA LEU A 205 -10.92 4.19 -9.34
C LEU A 205 -9.95 5.00 -8.47
N PRO A 206 -8.78 5.42 -8.99
CA PRO A 206 -7.93 6.36 -8.29
C PRO A 206 -8.65 7.70 -8.07
N PRO A 207 -8.33 8.44 -7.02
CA PRO A 207 -8.83 9.81 -6.87
C PRO A 207 -8.22 10.75 -7.92
N ALA A 208 -8.80 11.93 -8.10
CA ALA A 208 -8.22 12.98 -8.91
C ALA A 208 -6.87 13.43 -8.31
N GLU A 209 -5.97 13.90 -9.17
CA GLU A 209 -4.67 14.41 -8.75
C GLU A 209 -4.79 15.60 -7.79
N ALA A 210 -3.88 15.68 -6.82
CA ALA A 210 -3.92 16.69 -5.79
C ALA A 210 -3.96 18.17 -6.31
N PRO A 211 -3.25 18.55 -7.39
CA PRO A 211 -3.39 19.87 -7.97
C PRO A 211 -4.81 20.15 -8.48
N LEU A 212 -5.45 19.18 -9.16
CA LEU A 212 -6.82 19.33 -9.65
C LEU A 212 -7.84 19.41 -8.51
N ARG A 213 -7.62 18.65 -7.42
CA ARG A 213 -8.45 18.72 -6.22
C ARG A 213 -8.43 20.08 -5.53
N ARG A 214 -7.33 20.85 -5.66
CA ARG A 214 -7.27 22.23 -5.11
C ARG A 214 -8.20 23.19 -5.85
N GLU A 215 -8.47 22.94 -7.12
CA GLU A 215 -9.37 23.75 -7.93
C GLU A 215 -10.84 23.34 -7.73
N ASN A 216 -11.08 22.02 -7.79
CA ASN A 216 -12.40 21.43 -7.59
C ASN A 216 -12.23 20.01 -7.04
N ASP A 217 -12.57 19.80 -5.76
CA ASP A 217 -12.36 18.52 -5.08
C ASP A 217 -13.57 17.58 -5.25
N PRO A 218 -13.45 16.51 -6.07
CA PRO A 218 -14.51 15.53 -6.25
C PRO A 218 -14.58 14.49 -5.11
N VAL A 219 -13.56 14.41 -4.22
CA VAL A 219 -13.47 13.38 -3.18
C VAL A 219 -14.64 13.44 -2.20
N PRO A 220 -15.03 14.59 -1.63
CA PRO A 220 -16.19 14.66 -0.72
C PRO A 220 -17.48 14.16 -1.38
N VAL A 221 -17.70 14.50 -2.64
CA VAL A 221 -18.89 14.04 -3.40
C VAL A 221 -18.86 12.52 -3.61
N ALA A 222 -17.69 11.98 -3.95
CA ALA A 222 -17.53 10.53 -4.09
C ALA A 222 -17.74 9.80 -2.75
N MET A 223 -17.19 10.32 -1.65
CA MET A 223 -17.35 9.76 -0.31
C MET A 223 -18.81 9.85 0.16
N GLN A 224 -19.51 10.93 -0.13
CA GLN A 224 -20.94 11.04 0.14
C GLN A 224 -21.76 9.92 -0.53
N ARG A 225 -21.39 9.50 -1.76
CA ARG A 225 -22.05 8.38 -2.48
C ARG A 225 -21.74 7.02 -1.85
N MET A 226 -20.67 6.90 -1.07
CA MET A 226 -20.29 5.69 -0.37
C MET A 226 -21.04 5.51 0.97
N ARG A 227 -21.76 6.53 1.44
CA ARG A 227 -22.60 6.43 2.65
C ARG A 227 -23.69 5.36 2.46
N GLY A 228 -23.90 4.56 3.51
CA GLY A 228 -24.80 3.39 3.46
C GLY A 228 -24.17 2.13 2.84
N LEU A 229 -23.08 2.25 2.09
CA LEU A 229 -22.27 1.11 1.67
C LEU A 229 -21.15 0.81 2.68
N TYR A 230 -20.56 1.85 3.27
CA TYR A 230 -19.53 1.83 4.28
C TYR A 230 -19.96 2.64 5.50
N SER A 231 -19.34 2.37 6.66
CA SER A 231 -19.59 3.13 7.88
C SER A 231 -19.15 4.58 7.74
N ASP A 232 -19.82 5.48 8.45
CA ASP A 232 -19.42 6.90 8.49
C ASP A 232 -17.99 7.07 9.01
N ASN A 233 -17.57 6.26 9.98
CA ASN A 233 -16.20 6.28 10.50
C ASN A 233 -15.15 5.96 9.41
N LEU A 234 -15.35 4.93 8.57
CA LEU A 234 -14.39 4.62 7.50
C LEU A 234 -14.32 5.77 6.48
N ILE A 235 -15.47 6.35 6.14
CA ILE A 235 -15.55 7.49 5.22
C ILE A 235 -14.78 8.69 5.80
N GLU A 236 -15.01 9.03 7.07
CA GLU A 236 -14.33 10.13 7.76
C GLU A 236 -12.82 9.90 7.85
N VAL A 237 -12.38 8.66 8.11
CA VAL A 237 -10.96 8.29 8.12
C VAL A 237 -10.32 8.53 6.74
N VAL A 238 -10.98 8.13 5.66
CA VAL A 238 -10.47 8.35 4.30
C VAL A 238 -10.40 9.85 3.98
N GLU A 239 -11.45 10.61 4.29
CA GLU A 239 -11.49 12.07 4.08
C GLU A 239 -10.39 12.76 4.90
N TRP A 240 -10.19 12.35 6.16
CA TRP A 240 -9.14 12.88 7.03
C TRP A 240 -7.74 12.63 6.47
N CYS A 241 -7.45 11.40 6.05
CA CYS A 241 -6.16 11.07 5.41
C CYS A 241 -5.93 11.89 4.13
N MET A 242 -6.97 12.11 3.34
CA MET A 242 -6.89 12.79 2.04
C MET A 242 -7.09 14.31 2.12
N SER A 243 -7.08 14.90 3.31
CA SER A 243 -7.08 16.37 3.46
C SER A 243 -5.93 16.97 2.65
N LEU A 244 -6.22 18.05 1.89
CA LEU A 244 -5.21 18.67 1.01
C LEU A 244 -4.12 19.38 1.81
N ASP A 245 -4.41 19.78 3.03
CA ASP A 245 -3.51 20.46 3.94
C ASP A 245 -2.78 19.46 4.84
N PRO A 246 -1.44 19.35 4.78
CA PRO A 246 -0.70 18.37 5.57
C PRO A 246 -0.96 18.41 7.07
N PRO A 247 -1.04 19.59 7.75
CA PRO A 247 -1.37 19.66 9.17
C PRO A 247 -2.75 19.12 9.54
N SER A 248 -3.69 19.10 8.59
CA SER A 248 -5.07 18.61 8.79
C SER A 248 -5.19 17.09 8.69
N ARG A 249 -4.11 16.36 8.38
CA ARG A 249 -4.09 14.89 8.29
C ARG A 249 -3.66 14.24 9.60
N PRO A 250 -3.84 12.92 9.76
CA PRO A 250 -3.10 12.16 10.77
C PRO A 250 -1.59 12.42 10.65
N GLN A 251 -0.97 12.91 11.72
CA GLN A 251 0.46 13.28 11.70
C GLN A 251 1.38 12.06 11.86
N SER A 252 0.83 10.91 12.14
CA SER A 252 1.55 9.64 12.26
C SER A 252 0.67 8.46 11.87
N VAL A 253 1.31 7.38 11.44
CA VAL A 253 0.65 6.09 11.20
C VAL A 253 -0.07 5.58 12.44
N PHE A 254 0.49 5.82 13.63
CA PHE A 254 -0.15 5.41 14.90
C PHE A 254 -1.49 6.12 15.13
N ALA A 255 -1.58 7.42 14.84
CA ALA A 255 -2.84 8.17 14.95
C ALA A 255 -3.90 7.58 14.00
N LEU A 256 -3.52 7.25 12.77
CA LEU A 256 -4.42 6.62 11.79
C LEU A 256 -4.86 5.21 12.23
N GLN A 257 -3.95 4.37 12.73
CA GLN A 257 -4.27 3.03 13.21
C GLN A 257 -5.33 3.05 14.32
N LYS A 258 -5.20 3.98 15.27
CA LYS A 258 -6.14 4.13 16.37
C LYS A 258 -7.57 4.37 15.87
N GLU A 259 -7.75 5.24 14.89
CA GLU A 259 -9.07 5.54 14.35
C GLU A 259 -9.60 4.43 13.44
N LEU A 260 -8.74 3.80 12.65
CA LEU A 260 -9.13 2.67 11.80
C LEU A 260 -9.57 1.44 12.62
N GLY A 261 -8.94 1.20 13.79
CA GLY A 261 -9.25 0.09 14.70
C GLY A 261 -10.43 0.34 15.65
N SER A 262 -10.77 1.61 15.92
CA SER A 262 -11.72 2.00 16.98
C SER A 262 -13.13 1.38 16.85
N GLU A 263 -13.57 1.08 15.64
CA GLU A 263 -14.90 0.49 15.40
C GLU A 263 -14.94 -1.04 15.64
N ALA A 264 -13.82 -1.73 15.42
CA ALA A 264 -13.71 -3.15 15.76
C ALA A 264 -13.84 -3.33 17.29
N GLU A 265 -13.18 -2.49 18.07
CA GLU A 265 -13.25 -2.52 19.55
C GLU A 265 -14.64 -2.12 20.06
N ARG A 266 -15.32 -1.14 19.45
CA ARG A 266 -16.69 -0.73 19.82
C ARG A 266 -17.73 -1.81 19.58
N ARG A 267 -17.56 -2.66 18.58
CA ARG A 267 -18.48 -3.79 18.31
C ARG A 267 -18.33 -4.90 19.34
N TYR A 268 -17.13 -5.11 19.88
CA TYR A 268 -16.88 -6.09 20.95
C TYR A 268 -17.20 -5.56 22.35
N SER A 269 -17.24 -4.25 22.56
CA SER A 269 -17.55 -3.62 23.84
C SER A 269 -19.03 -3.28 24.04
N LYS A 270 -19.92 -3.60 23.08
CA LYS A 270 -21.36 -3.45 23.30
C LYS A 270 -21.84 -4.53 24.27
N PRO A 271 -22.33 -4.20 25.50
CA PRO A 271 -22.85 -5.21 26.41
C PRO A 271 -23.99 -5.97 25.75
N ALA A 272 -23.97 -7.30 25.84
CA ALA A 272 -25.10 -8.12 25.42
C ALA A 272 -26.37 -7.58 26.10
N ALA A 273 -27.40 -7.28 25.31
CA ALA A 273 -28.69 -6.89 25.86
C ALA A 273 -29.15 -7.97 26.82
N PRO A 274 -29.74 -7.62 27.98
CA PRO A 274 -30.18 -8.60 28.97
C PRO A 274 -31.21 -9.55 28.32
N ALA A 275 -30.92 -10.84 28.41
CA ALA A 275 -31.79 -11.87 27.92
C ALA A 275 -33.18 -11.75 28.58
N GLY A 276 -34.15 -11.27 27.79
CA GLY A 276 -35.57 -11.25 28.21
C GLY A 276 -36.02 -12.67 28.51
N SER A 277 -36.61 -12.85 29.65
CA SER A 277 -37.24 -14.06 30.17
C SER A 277 -38.10 -14.75 29.08
N ARG A 278 -37.63 -15.88 28.57
CA ARG A 278 -38.46 -16.79 27.79
C ARG A 278 -39.38 -17.59 28.72
N GLN A 279 -40.65 -17.29 28.65
CA GLN A 279 -41.70 -18.20 29.13
C GLN A 279 -41.64 -19.51 28.35
N ALA A 280 -41.70 -20.61 29.12
CA ALA A 280 -41.75 -21.98 28.64
C ALA A 280 -43.06 -22.26 27.93
N GLN A 281 -43.02 -22.89 26.74
CA GLN A 281 -44.12 -23.69 26.19
C GLN A 281 -43.56 -24.97 25.52
N PRO A 282 -44.35 -26.07 25.40
CA PRO A 282 -43.85 -27.43 25.55
C PRO A 282 -43.45 -28.08 24.22
N GLN A 283 -42.70 -29.16 24.34
CA GLN A 283 -42.17 -30.07 23.33
C GLN A 283 -43.26 -30.70 22.47
N SER A 284 -43.00 -30.84 21.18
CA SER A 284 -43.49 -31.93 20.33
C SER A 284 -42.34 -32.41 19.43
N ASP A 285 -42.08 -33.71 19.55
CA ASP A 285 -41.19 -34.52 18.71
C ASP A 285 -41.49 -34.39 17.23
N VAL A 286 -40.46 -34.47 16.34
CA VAL A 286 -40.38 -35.40 15.22
C VAL A 286 -39.04 -35.21 14.44
N THR A 287 -38.21 -36.28 14.48
CA THR A 287 -37.31 -36.84 13.44
C THR A 287 -36.39 -35.96 12.57
N LYS A 288 -35.09 -36.30 12.63
CA LYS A 288 -34.08 -36.20 11.58
C LYS A 288 -34.42 -37.05 10.34
N PRO A 289 -33.84 -36.88 9.12
CA PRO A 289 -32.38 -36.81 8.88
C PRO A 289 -31.94 -35.97 7.66
N GLY A 290 -30.62 -35.84 7.46
CA GLY A 290 -30.04 -35.70 6.14
C GLY A 290 -28.95 -34.65 5.98
N ALA A 291 -27.71 -35.12 6.03
CA ALA A 291 -26.50 -34.38 5.66
C ALA A 291 -26.35 -34.17 4.14
N THR A 292 -25.73 -33.07 3.74
CA THR A 292 -24.81 -32.98 2.59
C THR A 292 -24.20 -31.56 2.60
N SER A 293 -22.93 -31.41 2.91
CA SER A 293 -21.78 -31.45 2.03
C SER A 293 -21.59 -30.19 1.18
N SER A 294 -20.65 -29.39 1.65
CA SER A 294 -19.79 -28.41 0.95
C SER A 294 -19.51 -28.70 -0.52
N LEU A 295 -19.24 -27.67 -1.30
CA LEU A 295 -18.17 -27.67 -2.32
C LEU A 295 -17.99 -26.25 -2.90
N LEU A 296 -16.84 -25.68 -2.66
CA LEU A 296 -16.26 -24.57 -3.42
C LEU A 296 -15.66 -25.13 -4.73
N PRO A 297 -15.74 -24.44 -5.87
CA PRO A 297 -15.10 -24.89 -7.08
C PRO A 297 -13.62 -24.53 -7.10
N LYS A 298 -12.76 -25.51 -7.36
CA LYS A 298 -11.36 -25.34 -7.75
C LYS A 298 -11.29 -24.89 -9.20
N ARG A 299 -10.43 -23.94 -9.50
CA ARG A 299 -10.04 -23.58 -10.87
C ARG A 299 -8.99 -24.55 -11.41
N SER A 300 -9.20 -25.01 -12.62
CA SER A 300 -8.20 -25.53 -13.56
C SER A 300 -7.58 -24.36 -14.31
#